data_ace0f742faf610120dfa5ef6948cc46a
#
_entry.id   ace0f742faf610120dfa5ef6948cc46a
#
_cell.length_a   1.000
_cell.length_b   1.000
_cell.length_c   1.000
_cell.angle_alpha   90.00
_cell.angle_beta   90.00
_cell.angle_gamma   90.00
#
_symmetry.space_group_name_H-M   'P 1'
#
loop_
_entity.id
_entity.type
_entity.pdbx_description
1 polymer ?
#
loop_
_entity_poly.entity_id
_entity_poly.type
_entity_poly.pdbx_seq_one_letter_code
_entity_poly.pdbx_strand_id
1 'polypeptide(L)'
;MKFDILGKWNRKMPRHTRTCLISGLLIGWLTHFYMFTHKLPNWDDLNNIGAPGSGDYLGRWFLKYIHPLGGKYSIPAVHGFLFVVFLAIAACFVLEIVQVKSTTGAILVPAVMVTFPSVVSTMTFMFMAHTSGIAIMMTCAAVYLLRKYKYG
;
A
#
# COMPACT_ATOMS: atom_id res chain seq x y z
N MET A 1 5.59 32.88 7.67
CA MET A 1 5.26 32.17 6.42
C MET A 1 4.42 30.94 6.81
N LYS A 2 3.08 31.02 6.73
CA LYS A 2 2.21 29.88 7.04
C LYS A 2 2.30 28.89 5.88
N PHE A 3 2.88 27.72 6.12
CA PHE A 3 2.89 26.62 5.16
C PHE A 3 1.47 26.06 5.06
N ASP A 4 0.68 26.54 4.11
CA ASP A 4 -0.67 26.01 3.81
C ASP A 4 -0.56 24.78 2.92
N ILE A 5 0.04 23.70 3.47
CA ILE A 5 0.20 22.43 2.78
C ILE A 5 -1.17 21.78 2.53
N LEU A 6 -2.08 21.88 3.48
CA LEU A 6 -3.43 21.30 3.39
C LEU A 6 -4.29 22.02 2.33
N GLY A 7 -4.18 23.34 2.24
CA GLY A 7 -4.91 24.10 1.22
C GLY A 7 -4.38 23.87 -0.20
N LYS A 8 -3.06 23.66 -0.37
CA LYS A 8 -2.48 23.27 -1.66
C LYS A 8 -2.90 21.87 -2.09
N TRP A 9 -2.97 20.93 -1.14
CA TRP A 9 -3.41 19.56 -1.38
C TRP A 9 -4.89 19.51 -1.76
N ASN A 10 -5.74 20.25 -1.05
CA ASN A 10 -7.16 20.39 -1.36
C ASN A 10 -7.46 20.91 -2.76
N ARG A 11 -6.60 21.76 -3.30
CA ARG A 11 -6.77 22.35 -4.65
C ARG A 11 -6.31 21.44 -5.78
N LYS A 12 -5.38 20.49 -5.51
CA LYS A 12 -4.77 19.65 -6.56
C LYS A 12 -5.39 18.25 -6.69
N MET A 13 -6.06 17.74 -5.66
CA MET A 13 -6.61 16.39 -5.65
C MET A 13 -8.15 16.42 -5.64
N PRO A 14 -8.83 15.72 -6.57
CA PRO A 14 -10.28 15.60 -6.59
C PRO A 14 -10.85 15.09 -5.26
N ARG A 15 -12.07 15.49 -4.90
CA ARG A 15 -12.69 15.08 -3.64
C ARG A 15 -12.80 13.57 -3.50
N HIS A 16 -13.24 12.88 -4.56
CA HIS A 16 -13.39 11.42 -4.56
C HIS A 16 -12.06 10.69 -4.34
N THR A 17 -10.97 11.12 -4.99
CA THR A 17 -9.63 10.53 -4.82
C THR A 17 -9.12 10.73 -3.39
N ARG A 18 -9.34 11.92 -2.81
CA ARG A 18 -8.99 12.20 -1.42
C ARG A 18 -9.80 11.36 -0.43
N THR A 19 -11.12 11.22 -0.67
CA THR A 19 -11.97 10.32 0.13
C THR A 19 -11.46 8.89 0.05
N CYS A 20 -11.10 8.41 -1.15
CA CYS A 20 -10.54 7.09 -1.38
C CYS A 20 -9.25 6.87 -0.56
N LEU A 21 -8.32 7.81 -0.61
CA LEU A 21 -7.07 7.70 0.14
C LEU A 21 -7.31 7.64 1.64
N ILE A 22 -8.12 8.57 2.18
CA ILE A 22 -8.40 8.65 3.62
C ILE A 22 -9.15 7.40 4.10
N SER A 23 -10.19 6.96 3.38
CA SER A 23 -10.96 5.77 3.75
C SER A 23 -10.09 4.50 3.65
N GLY A 24 -9.24 4.38 2.62
CA GLY A 24 -8.31 3.26 2.50
C GLY A 24 -7.32 3.18 3.66
N LEU A 25 -6.76 4.31 4.07
CA LEU A 25 -5.86 4.38 5.23
C LEU A 25 -6.59 4.01 6.52
N LEU A 26 -7.75 4.62 6.79
CA LEU A 26 -8.50 4.38 8.03
C LEU A 26 -8.99 2.94 8.11
N ILE A 27 -9.64 2.43 7.06
CA ILE A 27 -10.16 1.06 7.03
C ILE A 27 -9.00 0.06 7.11
N GLY A 28 -7.93 0.26 6.31
CA GLY A 28 -6.78 -0.64 6.31
C GLY A 28 -6.07 -0.70 7.66
N TRP A 29 -5.83 0.43 8.31
CA TRP A 29 -5.20 0.44 9.63
C TRP A 29 -6.09 -0.15 10.72
N LEU A 30 -7.38 0.12 10.70
CA LEU A 30 -8.31 -0.47 11.68
C LEU A 30 -8.44 -1.99 11.49
N THR A 31 -8.58 -2.44 10.24
CA THR A 31 -8.71 -3.87 9.93
C THR A 31 -7.48 -4.67 10.32
N HIS A 32 -6.29 -4.12 10.09
CA HIS A 32 -5.02 -4.82 10.32
C HIS A 32 -4.32 -4.41 11.61
N PHE A 33 -4.97 -3.63 12.46
CA PHE A 33 -4.38 -3.10 13.70
C PHE A 33 -3.76 -4.18 14.58
N TYR A 34 -4.44 -5.32 14.71
CA TYR A 34 -3.94 -6.44 15.50
C TYR A 34 -2.61 -6.97 14.97
N MET A 35 -2.47 -7.11 13.65
CA MET A 35 -1.23 -7.59 13.02
C MET A 35 -0.07 -6.59 13.16
N PHE A 36 -0.36 -5.30 13.28
CA PHE A 36 0.67 -4.28 13.48
C PHE A 36 1.22 -4.26 14.91
N THR A 37 0.37 -4.58 15.86
CA THR A 37 0.70 -4.53 17.29
C THR A 37 1.20 -5.85 17.84
N HIS A 38 0.95 -6.96 17.13
CA HIS A 38 1.33 -8.30 17.54
C HIS A 38 2.17 -8.95 16.45
N LYS A 39 3.38 -9.36 16.80
CA LYS A 39 4.20 -10.11 15.85
C LYS A 39 3.68 -11.54 15.80
N LEU A 40 3.03 -11.88 14.68
CA LEU A 40 2.55 -13.23 14.36
C LEU A 40 3.49 -13.83 13.31
N PRO A 41 4.68 -14.31 13.70
CA PRO A 41 5.68 -14.75 12.73
C PRO A 41 5.24 -16.06 12.09
N ASN A 42 5.37 -16.14 10.78
CA ASN A 42 5.43 -17.41 10.09
C ASN A 42 6.89 -17.90 10.08
N TRP A 43 7.13 -19.06 9.47
CA TRP A 43 8.49 -19.65 9.40
C TRP A 43 9.50 -18.69 8.73
N ASP A 44 9.10 -18.05 7.64
CA ASP A 44 9.97 -17.13 6.90
C ASP A 44 10.26 -15.86 7.70
N ASP A 45 9.30 -15.34 8.45
CA ASP A 45 9.51 -14.20 9.34
C ASP A 45 10.53 -14.50 10.45
N LEU A 46 10.54 -15.73 10.98
CA LEU A 46 11.50 -16.13 12.00
C LEU A 46 12.94 -16.08 11.47
N ASN A 47 13.15 -16.48 10.23
CA ASN A 47 14.46 -16.45 9.56
C ASN A 47 14.91 -15.04 9.16
N ASN A 48 13.99 -14.08 9.09
CA ASN A 48 14.23 -12.73 8.58
C ASN A 48 14.04 -11.62 9.65
N ILE A 49 14.15 -11.96 10.93
CA ILE A 49 13.94 -10.99 12.03
C ILE A 49 14.99 -9.87 12.03
N GLY A 50 16.25 -10.21 11.86
CA GLY A 50 17.38 -9.29 12.07
C GLY A 50 18.14 -8.84 10.82
N ALA A 51 17.94 -9.50 9.70
CA ALA A 51 18.53 -9.15 8.41
C ALA A 51 17.72 -9.82 7.30
N PRO A 52 16.55 -9.28 6.99
CA PRO A 52 15.70 -9.90 6.00
C PRO A 52 16.43 -9.96 4.65
N GLY A 53 16.57 -11.18 4.13
CA GLY A 53 17.22 -11.43 2.86
C GLY A 53 16.42 -10.82 1.71
N SER A 54 17.09 -10.18 0.78
CA SER A 54 16.43 -9.61 -0.41
C SER A 54 15.97 -10.70 -1.40
N GLY A 55 16.51 -11.93 -1.29
CA GLY A 55 16.25 -12.99 -2.27
C GLY A 55 16.83 -12.69 -3.64
N ASP A 56 17.89 -11.90 -3.71
CA ASP A 56 18.56 -11.48 -4.96
C ASP A 56 18.97 -12.68 -5.81
N TYR A 57 19.42 -13.77 -5.15
CA TYR A 57 19.80 -15.02 -5.80
C TYR A 57 18.63 -15.72 -6.54
N LEU A 58 17.39 -15.31 -6.29
CA LEU A 58 16.19 -15.79 -7.00
C LEU A 58 15.80 -14.89 -8.18
N GLY A 59 16.68 -14.00 -8.62
CA GLY A 59 16.40 -13.05 -9.70
C GLY A 59 15.53 -11.85 -9.28
N ARG A 60 15.28 -11.67 -8.00
CA ARG A 60 14.47 -10.57 -7.47
C ARG A 60 15.31 -9.30 -7.25
N TRP A 61 16.11 -8.92 -8.23
CA TRP A 61 17.07 -7.81 -8.17
C TRP A 61 16.50 -6.49 -7.68
N PHE A 62 15.20 -6.22 -7.96
CA PHE A 62 14.54 -4.97 -7.59
C PHE A 62 14.26 -4.89 -6.08
N LEU A 63 14.11 -6.02 -5.40
CA LEU A 63 13.91 -6.06 -3.94
C LEU A 63 15.08 -5.44 -3.18
N LYS A 64 16.31 -5.56 -3.71
CA LYS A 64 17.51 -4.94 -3.14
C LYS A 64 17.34 -3.44 -2.88
N TYR A 65 16.59 -2.75 -3.74
CA TYR A 65 16.37 -1.30 -3.64
C TYR A 65 15.16 -0.94 -2.79
N ILE A 66 14.14 -1.80 -2.76
CA ILE A 66 12.88 -1.51 -2.07
C ILE A 66 12.90 -2.01 -0.62
N HIS A 67 13.50 -3.16 -0.39
CA HIS A 67 13.49 -3.81 0.92
C HIS A 67 14.01 -2.90 2.05
N PRO A 68 15.09 -2.11 1.86
CA PRO A 68 15.61 -1.20 2.89
C PRO A 68 14.62 -0.13 3.38
N LEU A 69 13.55 0.15 2.64
CA LEU A 69 12.49 1.08 3.07
C LEU A 69 11.77 0.62 4.35
N GLY A 70 11.72 -0.69 4.59
CA GLY A 70 11.17 -1.26 5.83
C GLY A 70 12.15 -1.26 7.01
N GLY A 71 13.42 -0.89 6.78
CA GLY A 71 14.48 -0.94 7.78
C GLY A 71 15.19 -2.29 7.82
N LYS A 72 16.13 -2.41 8.78
CA LYS A 72 16.95 -3.61 8.95
C LYS A 72 16.27 -4.74 9.75
N TYR A 73 15.17 -4.44 10.41
CA TYR A 73 14.46 -5.38 11.28
C TYR A 73 13.02 -5.56 10.80
N SER A 74 12.51 -6.78 10.93
CA SER A 74 11.10 -7.06 10.67
C SER A 74 10.24 -6.49 11.81
N ILE A 75 9.79 -5.24 11.65
CA ILE A 75 8.92 -4.54 12.60
C ILE A 75 7.50 -4.51 12.02
N PRO A 76 6.54 -5.28 12.56
CA PRO A 76 5.19 -5.39 12.02
C PRO A 76 4.51 -4.03 11.83
N ALA A 77 4.64 -3.13 12.80
CA ALA A 77 4.07 -1.79 12.72
C ALA A 77 4.58 -0.99 11.51
N VAL A 78 5.89 -1.06 11.21
CA VAL A 78 6.48 -0.32 10.09
C VAL A 78 6.09 -0.94 8.76
N HIS A 79 6.30 -2.25 8.61
CA HIS A 79 6.03 -2.96 7.35
C HIS A 79 4.54 -2.96 7.00
N GLY A 80 3.68 -3.22 8.00
CA GLY A 80 2.24 -3.21 7.82
C GLY A 80 1.69 -1.81 7.55
N PHE A 81 2.18 -0.78 8.25
CA PHE A 81 1.81 0.60 8.00
C PHE A 81 2.14 1.02 6.56
N LEU A 82 3.37 0.77 6.11
CA LEU A 82 3.80 1.08 4.75
C LEU A 82 2.97 0.31 3.72
N PHE A 83 2.68 -0.96 3.97
CA PHE A 83 1.85 -1.77 3.08
C PHE A 83 0.47 -1.14 2.86
N VAL A 84 -0.22 -0.75 3.94
CA VAL A 84 -1.53 -0.09 3.85
C VAL A 84 -1.45 1.25 3.11
N VAL A 85 -0.39 2.03 3.34
CA VAL A 85 -0.17 3.30 2.61
C VAL A 85 -0.07 3.05 1.11
N PHE A 86 0.77 2.12 0.67
CA PHE A 86 0.92 1.82 -0.75
C PHE A 86 -0.35 1.24 -1.37
N LEU A 87 -1.08 0.42 -0.61
CA LEU A 87 -2.35 -0.15 -1.05
C LEU A 87 -3.44 0.92 -1.19
N ALA A 88 -3.52 1.88 -0.28
CA ALA A 88 -4.44 3.01 -0.37
C ALA A 88 -4.13 3.92 -1.57
N ILE A 89 -2.84 4.13 -1.88
CA ILE A 89 -2.44 4.84 -3.10
C ILE A 89 -2.82 4.03 -4.35
N ALA A 90 -2.61 2.71 -4.35
CA ALA A 90 -3.03 1.83 -5.43
C ALA A 90 -4.54 1.91 -5.67
N ALA A 91 -5.35 1.95 -4.60
CA ALA A 91 -6.80 2.11 -4.69
C ALA A 91 -7.22 3.42 -5.36
N CYS A 92 -6.45 4.50 -5.15
CA CYS A 92 -6.69 5.75 -5.88
C CYS A 92 -6.48 5.60 -7.40
N PHE A 93 -5.44 4.87 -7.82
CA PHE A 93 -5.25 4.58 -9.24
C PHE A 93 -6.37 3.71 -9.80
N VAL A 94 -6.81 2.68 -9.07
CA VAL A 94 -7.93 1.82 -9.47
C VAL A 94 -9.21 2.66 -9.61
N LEU A 95 -9.50 3.55 -8.65
CA LEU A 95 -10.66 4.45 -8.69
C LEU A 95 -10.67 5.29 -9.98
N GLU A 96 -9.52 5.86 -10.35
CA GLU A 96 -9.37 6.67 -11.56
C GLU A 96 -9.45 5.80 -12.84
N ILE A 97 -8.89 4.58 -12.83
CA ILE A 97 -8.98 3.64 -13.95
C ILE A 97 -10.44 3.25 -14.21
N VAL A 98 -11.21 2.97 -13.17
CA VAL A 98 -12.62 2.57 -13.28
C VAL A 98 -13.54 3.78 -13.45
N GLN A 99 -13.02 5.00 -13.28
CA GLN A 99 -13.77 6.27 -13.38
C GLN A 99 -14.91 6.41 -12.37
N VAL A 100 -14.75 5.88 -11.18
CA VAL A 100 -15.73 6.00 -10.11
C VAL A 100 -15.58 7.38 -9.45
N LYS A 101 -16.61 8.22 -9.55
CA LYS A 101 -16.63 9.58 -9.00
C LYS A 101 -17.57 9.73 -7.78
N SER A 102 -18.35 8.70 -7.46
CA SER A 102 -19.28 8.72 -6.33
C SER A 102 -18.54 8.62 -5.00
N THR A 103 -19.06 9.26 -3.97
CA THR A 103 -18.49 9.17 -2.61
C THR A 103 -18.56 7.74 -2.07
N THR A 104 -19.64 7.02 -2.32
CA THR A 104 -19.80 5.63 -1.91
C THR A 104 -18.74 4.74 -2.57
N GLY A 105 -18.52 4.89 -3.88
CA GLY A 105 -17.47 4.15 -4.59
C GLY A 105 -16.07 4.50 -4.09
N ALA A 106 -15.83 5.76 -3.74
CA ALA A 106 -14.56 6.21 -3.16
C ALA A 106 -14.26 5.61 -1.77
N ILE A 107 -15.27 5.09 -1.08
CA ILE A 107 -15.11 4.35 0.17
C ILE A 107 -15.03 2.84 -0.10
N LEU A 108 -15.89 2.30 -0.96
CA LEU A 108 -15.99 0.86 -1.19
C LEU A 108 -14.77 0.30 -1.93
N VAL A 109 -14.23 1.01 -2.93
CA VAL A 109 -13.06 0.53 -3.69
C VAL A 109 -11.86 0.28 -2.78
N PRO A 110 -11.39 1.24 -1.97
CA PRO A 110 -10.28 0.99 -1.06
C PRO A 110 -10.66 0.00 0.05
N ALA A 111 -11.91 0.00 0.54
CA ALA A 111 -12.35 -0.94 1.56
C ALA A 111 -12.18 -2.39 1.08
N VAL A 112 -12.69 -2.72 -0.11
CA VAL A 112 -12.54 -4.05 -0.71
C VAL A 112 -11.06 -4.38 -0.92
N MET A 113 -10.27 -3.43 -1.45
CA MET A 113 -8.85 -3.68 -1.72
C MET A 113 -8.05 -3.98 -0.46
N VAL A 114 -8.28 -3.26 0.64
CA VAL A 114 -7.48 -3.45 1.87
C VAL A 114 -7.96 -4.62 2.73
N THR A 115 -9.21 -5.08 2.57
CA THR A 115 -9.77 -6.20 3.34
C THR A 115 -9.82 -7.51 2.57
N PHE A 116 -9.39 -7.53 1.30
CA PHE A 116 -9.47 -8.72 0.48
C PHE A 116 -8.61 -9.87 1.06
N PRO A 117 -9.10 -11.11 1.04
CA PRO A 117 -8.40 -12.25 1.68
C PRO A 117 -6.94 -12.44 1.22
N SER A 118 -6.61 -12.18 -0.05
CA SER A 118 -5.21 -12.27 -0.52
C SER A 118 -4.32 -11.20 0.11
N VAL A 119 -4.85 -10.03 0.44
CA VAL A 119 -4.12 -8.96 1.15
C VAL A 119 -3.81 -9.40 2.57
N VAL A 120 -4.79 -9.98 3.27
CA VAL A 120 -4.60 -10.56 4.60
C VAL A 120 -3.55 -11.66 4.56
N SER A 121 -3.61 -12.55 3.57
CA SER A 121 -2.61 -13.61 3.36
C SER A 121 -1.20 -13.05 3.11
N THR A 122 -1.07 -11.97 2.33
CA THR A 122 0.21 -11.30 2.08
C THR A 122 0.81 -10.73 3.37
N MET A 123 -0.02 -10.27 4.30
CA MET A 123 0.43 -9.75 5.59
C MET A 123 0.98 -10.82 6.53
N THR A 124 0.75 -12.10 6.27
CA THR A 124 1.42 -13.18 7.03
C THR A 124 2.93 -13.19 6.79
N PHE A 125 3.40 -12.64 5.67
CA PHE A 125 4.82 -12.41 5.36
C PHE A 125 5.20 -10.96 5.70
N MET A 126 5.10 -10.60 6.98
CA MET A 126 5.18 -9.21 7.43
C MET A 126 6.50 -8.53 7.05
N PHE A 127 7.62 -9.25 7.08
CA PHE A 127 8.94 -8.72 6.72
C PHE A 127 9.02 -8.20 5.26
N MET A 128 8.14 -8.70 4.38
CA MET A 128 8.05 -8.30 2.96
C MET A 128 6.77 -7.54 2.62
N ALA A 129 5.86 -7.32 3.54
CA ALA A 129 4.54 -6.75 3.25
C ALA A 129 4.64 -5.42 2.46
N HIS A 130 5.51 -4.50 2.88
CA HIS A 130 5.71 -3.22 2.20
C HIS A 130 6.18 -3.36 0.75
N THR A 131 7.00 -4.36 0.43
CA THR A 131 7.48 -4.60 -0.96
C THR A 131 6.33 -5.06 -1.86
N SER A 132 5.45 -5.91 -1.34
CA SER A 132 4.22 -6.32 -2.04
C SER A 132 3.28 -5.14 -2.28
N GLY A 133 3.13 -4.26 -1.29
CA GLY A 133 2.36 -3.02 -1.43
C GLY A 133 2.91 -2.12 -2.55
N ILE A 134 4.23 -1.94 -2.60
CA ILE A 134 4.89 -1.18 -3.68
C ILE A 134 4.64 -1.83 -5.05
N ALA A 135 4.76 -3.15 -5.16
CA ALA A 135 4.53 -3.86 -6.41
C ALA A 135 3.09 -3.65 -6.92
N ILE A 136 2.10 -3.79 -6.05
CA ILE A 136 0.69 -3.53 -6.38
C ILE A 136 0.50 -2.06 -6.81
N MET A 137 1.04 -1.12 -6.05
CA MET A 137 0.94 0.30 -6.37
C MET A 137 1.57 0.62 -7.73
N MET A 138 2.77 0.12 -8.02
CA MET A 138 3.45 0.34 -9.30
C MET A 138 2.68 -0.26 -10.46
N THR A 139 2.11 -1.45 -10.30
CA THR A 139 1.26 -2.09 -11.32
C THR A 139 0.02 -1.24 -11.62
N CYS A 140 -0.69 -0.79 -10.58
CA CYS A 140 -1.86 0.08 -10.76
C CYS A 140 -1.47 1.42 -11.41
N ALA A 141 -0.33 2.01 -11.03
CA ALA A 141 0.18 3.24 -11.63
C ALA A 141 0.53 3.04 -13.12
N ALA A 142 1.17 1.93 -13.47
CA ALA A 142 1.50 1.62 -14.87
C ALA A 142 0.24 1.50 -15.74
N VAL A 143 -0.78 0.78 -15.26
CA VAL A 143 -2.06 0.65 -15.98
C VAL A 143 -2.76 2.01 -16.11
N TYR A 144 -2.75 2.83 -15.05
CA TYR A 144 -3.30 4.19 -15.09
C TYR A 144 -2.59 5.06 -16.13
N LEU A 145 -1.26 5.04 -16.17
CA LEU A 145 -0.47 5.78 -17.14
C LEU A 145 -0.72 5.31 -18.57
N LEU A 146 -0.73 4.00 -18.83
CA LEU A 146 -1.04 3.44 -20.13
C LEU A 146 -2.40 3.91 -20.63
N ARG A 147 -3.41 3.88 -19.74
CA ARG A 147 -4.75 4.36 -20.08
C ARG A 147 -4.74 5.86 -20.43
N LYS A 148 -4.06 6.67 -19.62
CA LYS A 148 -3.97 8.10 -19.83
C LYS A 148 -3.26 8.47 -21.14
N TYR A 149 -2.19 7.75 -21.50
CA TYR A 149 -1.45 8.04 -22.75
C TYR A 149 -2.13 7.47 -24.00
N LYS A 150 -2.86 6.37 -23.88
CA LYS A 150 -3.50 5.73 -25.05
C LYS A 150 -4.90 6.26 -25.35
N TYR A 151 -5.63 6.73 -24.34
CA TYR A 151 -7.04 7.10 -24.46
C TYR A 151 -7.37 8.50 -23.91
N GLY A 152 -6.41 9.29 -23.45
CA GLY A 152 -6.53 10.68 -23.05
C GLY A 152 -5.92 11.60 -24.10
#